data_7a2725f7be9f61d071a6071dc466c951
#
_entry.id   7a2725f7be9f61d071a6071dc466c951
#
_cell.length_a   1.000
_cell.length_b   1.000
_cell.length_c   1.000
_cell.angle_alpha   90.00
_cell.angle_beta   90.00
_cell.angle_gamma   90.00
#
_symmetry.space_group_name_H-M   'P 1'
#
loop_
_entity.id
_entity.type
_entity.pdbx_description
1 polymer ?
#
loop_
_entity_poly.entity_id
_entity_poly.type
_entity_poly.pdbx_seq_one_letter_code
_entity_poly.pdbx_strand_id
1 'polypeptide(L)'
;MKTGVGIVLGSDAVTVAALQRRGGSLALSFYRHLPLEALGAGQDPSAQRLAQALCARLAREGLRLREVRLGVSGRDAIVRYSHLPPMPDWRLKLLMEMEIADVAERTGEPLSADHYVLRSGPEGSLVLVALAKDARVQEVVDGFAAVGVEVGGAVPQPVATADCHRFLGEASSVGVALVLDVSQDSTEVALVEEGELLFARSVALGASRGSGQVAQVVKASLDYARGQLKRRNLAVEHVWLAGSAARNAGLSEAIGAELSVECTVFDPLADLDRSPCDPESRETADAHGPEAATAVGLAMGAVLPEATPLNLLPRAVKRALEYRHRTVWLQASAVVLGVALLASLGLAYWELRGERQRAEALARANTELGARLAAHEKRRAGNDAREADLRALADRARPGVALNSLLALLGKVTPAEISLSEATLARGEERGAFSFEFSGLADDAQGRAVQAMRSLQAALEADPDVARVELVPQGEEGTAHRFRLRVEPRSDQGPAGGDS
;
A
#
# COMPACT_ATOMS: atom_id res chain seq x y z
N MET A 1 -11.44 -1.31 12.77
CA MET A 1 -12.08 -0.44 11.77
C MET A 1 -11.04 0.57 11.31
N LYS A 2 -10.87 0.76 10.01
CA LYS A 2 -9.96 1.77 9.47
C LYS A 2 -10.73 3.07 9.29
N THR A 3 -10.25 4.14 9.88
CA THR A 3 -10.82 5.49 9.75
C THR A 3 -9.89 6.33 8.89
N GLY A 4 -10.41 6.98 7.87
CA GLY A 4 -9.69 7.95 7.04
C GLY A 4 -10.15 9.35 7.35
N VAL A 5 -9.22 10.29 7.46
CA VAL A 5 -9.52 11.70 7.68
C VAL A 5 -8.96 12.52 6.53
N GLY A 6 -9.83 13.26 5.86
CA GLY A 6 -9.48 14.22 4.82
C GLY A 6 -9.64 15.65 5.33
N ILE A 7 -8.66 16.48 5.02
CA ILE A 7 -8.65 17.90 5.40
C ILE A 7 -8.35 18.75 4.18
N VAL A 8 -9.19 19.72 3.93
CA VAL A 8 -8.99 20.76 2.92
C VAL A 8 -8.74 22.09 3.63
N LEU A 9 -7.60 22.66 3.36
CA LEU A 9 -7.22 24.01 3.84
C LEU A 9 -7.60 25.01 2.74
N GLY A 10 -8.82 25.54 2.81
CA GLY A 10 -9.30 26.57 1.89
C GLY A 10 -8.81 27.96 2.27
N SER A 11 -9.12 28.95 1.43
CA SER A 11 -8.80 30.36 1.67
C SER A 11 -9.72 31.03 2.71
N ASP A 12 -10.90 30.53 2.85
CA ASP A 12 -12.00 31.05 3.69
C ASP A 12 -12.43 30.09 4.82
N ALA A 13 -12.27 28.82 4.59
CA ALA A 13 -12.67 27.78 5.55
C ALA A 13 -11.76 26.55 5.51
N VAL A 14 -11.76 25.79 6.59
CA VAL A 14 -11.16 24.45 6.66
C VAL A 14 -12.29 23.44 6.70
N THR A 15 -12.24 22.47 5.77
CA THR A 15 -13.22 21.38 5.70
C THR A 15 -12.56 20.08 6.16
N VAL A 16 -13.19 19.39 7.11
CA VAL A 16 -12.72 18.13 7.68
C VAL A 16 -13.81 17.07 7.54
N ALA A 17 -13.47 15.95 6.93
CA ALA A 17 -14.34 14.79 6.85
C ALA A 17 -13.62 13.55 7.39
N ALA A 18 -14.29 12.75 8.22
CA ALA A 18 -13.80 11.46 8.67
C ALA A 18 -14.75 10.35 8.23
N LEU A 19 -14.22 9.37 7.52
CA LEU A 19 -14.94 8.21 7.00
C LEU A 19 -14.48 6.92 7.70
N GLN A 20 -15.43 6.02 7.90
CA GLN A 20 -15.17 4.66 8.39
C GLN A 20 -15.67 3.63 7.38
N ARG A 21 -14.83 2.63 7.13
CA ARG A 21 -15.24 1.47 6.33
C ARG A 21 -15.83 0.39 7.25
N ARG A 22 -17.11 0.07 7.04
CA ARG A 22 -17.86 -0.96 7.77
C ARG A 22 -18.31 -2.05 6.79
N GLY A 23 -17.67 -3.21 6.84
CA GLY A 23 -17.96 -4.26 5.86
C GLY A 23 -17.61 -3.82 4.44
N GLY A 24 -18.60 -3.65 3.56
CA GLY A 24 -18.45 -3.14 2.18
C GLY A 24 -18.87 -1.69 2.01
N SER A 25 -19.48 -1.04 3.02
CA SER A 25 -20.01 0.32 2.93
C SER A 25 -19.12 1.36 3.61
N LEU A 26 -19.24 2.61 3.17
CA LEU A 26 -18.62 3.78 3.78
C LEU A 26 -19.66 4.47 4.69
N ALA A 27 -19.21 4.92 5.85
CA ALA A 27 -20.02 5.71 6.77
C ALA A 27 -19.27 6.99 7.16
N LEU A 28 -19.97 8.10 7.19
CA LEU A 28 -19.46 9.36 7.72
C LEU A 28 -19.46 9.28 9.25
N SER A 29 -18.32 9.54 9.87
CA SER A 29 -18.19 9.53 11.33
C SER A 29 -18.05 10.92 11.92
N PHE A 30 -17.56 11.88 11.12
CA PHE A 30 -17.36 13.26 11.54
C PHE A 30 -17.30 14.19 10.33
N TYR A 31 -17.90 15.38 10.44
CA TYR A 31 -17.81 16.41 9.41
C TYR A 31 -17.86 17.80 10.03
N ARG A 32 -16.98 18.68 9.57
CA ARG A 32 -17.00 20.11 9.90
C ARG A 32 -16.55 20.94 8.71
N HIS A 33 -17.25 22.06 8.55
CA HIS A 33 -16.86 23.16 7.67
C HIS A 33 -16.64 24.38 8.55
N LEU A 34 -15.37 24.76 8.79
CA LEU A 34 -14.97 25.74 9.79
C LEU A 34 -14.41 26.98 9.10
N PRO A 35 -15.11 28.13 9.15
CA PRO A 35 -14.54 29.40 8.69
C PRO A 35 -13.20 29.68 9.41
N LEU A 36 -12.21 30.19 8.68
CA LEU A 36 -10.87 30.50 9.24
C LEU A 36 -10.94 31.46 10.42
N GLU A 37 -11.90 32.41 10.39
CA GLU A 37 -12.16 33.34 11.49
C GLU A 37 -12.56 32.62 12.78
N ALA A 38 -13.35 31.54 12.67
CA ALA A 38 -13.83 30.73 13.79
C ALA A 38 -12.71 29.93 14.45
N LEU A 39 -11.59 29.69 13.74
CA LEU A 39 -10.41 29.03 14.29
C LEU A 39 -9.53 29.97 15.11
N GLY A 40 -9.71 31.29 15.00
CA GLY A 40 -8.93 32.29 15.74
C GLY A 40 -7.43 32.28 15.39
N ALA A 41 -7.06 31.77 14.22
CA ALA A 41 -5.68 31.60 13.80
C ALA A 41 -5.07 32.89 13.20
N GLY A 42 -5.85 33.95 13.01
CA GLY A 42 -5.46 35.22 12.39
C GLY A 42 -5.71 35.27 10.89
N GLN A 43 -5.40 36.39 10.22
CA GLN A 43 -5.69 36.61 8.79
C GLN A 43 -4.64 36.00 7.87
N ASP A 44 -3.66 35.40 8.17
CA ASP A 44 -2.69 34.62 7.37
C ASP A 44 -1.87 33.75 8.33
N PRO A 45 -2.49 32.69 8.88
CA PRO A 45 -1.84 31.87 9.89
C PRO A 45 -0.73 31.05 9.25
N SER A 46 0.42 30.96 9.95
CA SER A 46 1.40 29.94 9.57
C SER A 46 0.75 28.54 9.67
N ALA A 47 1.21 27.60 8.86
CA ALA A 47 0.68 26.23 8.82
C ALA A 47 0.64 25.60 10.24
N GLN A 48 1.63 25.87 11.08
CA GLN A 48 1.67 25.39 12.45
C GLN A 48 0.55 25.98 13.33
N ARG A 49 0.30 27.29 13.25
CA ARG A 49 -0.78 27.93 14.02
C ARG A 49 -2.14 27.40 13.59
N LEU A 50 -2.34 27.23 12.28
CA LEU A 50 -3.56 26.67 11.74
C LEU A 50 -3.77 25.23 12.21
N ALA A 51 -2.74 24.39 12.14
CA ALA A 51 -2.79 23.01 12.63
C ALA A 51 -3.09 22.95 14.15
N GLN A 52 -2.46 23.81 14.95
CA GLN A 52 -2.73 23.90 16.40
C GLN A 52 -4.17 24.28 16.70
N ALA A 53 -4.68 25.35 16.06
CA ALA A 53 -6.03 25.83 16.25
C ALA A 53 -7.07 24.77 15.83
N LEU A 54 -6.86 24.15 14.67
CA LEU A 54 -7.70 23.08 14.14
C LEU A 54 -7.73 21.87 15.07
N CYS A 55 -6.56 21.33 15.44
CA CYS A 55 -6.46 20.16 16.31
C CYS A 55 -7.08 20.43 17.70
N ALA A 56 -6.87 21.63 18.26
CA ALA A 56 -7.47 22.02 19.53
C ALA A 56 -9.01 22.13 19.44
N ARG A 57 -9.53 22.62 18.31
CA ARG A 57 -10.97 22.71 18.07
C ARG A 57 -11.59 21.32 17.93
N LEU A 58 -11.02 20.47 17.05
CA LEU A 58 -11.53 19.13 16.77
C LEU A 58 -11.44 18.21 18.00
N ALA A 59 -10.39 18.34 18.82
CA ALA A 59 -10.25 17.58 20.06
C ALA A 59 -11.35 17.90 21.08
N ARG A 60 -11.80 19.16 21.16
CA ARG A 60 -12.92 19.57 22.02
C ARG A 60 -14.25 18.97 21.53
N GLU A 61 -14.36 18.71 20.22
CA GLU A 61 -15.54 18.12 19.58
C GLU A 61 -15.45 16.58 19.47
N GLY A 62 -14.46 15.97 20.13
CA GLY A 62 -14.33 14.52 20.25
C GLY A 62 -13.50 13.85 19.15
N LEU A 63 -13.03 14.58 18.12
CA LEU A 63 -12.16 14.03 17.09
C LEU A 63 -10.69 14.30 17.41
N ARG A 64 -9.94 13.22 17.71
CA ARG A 64 -8.48 13.27 17.87
C ARG A 64 -7.83 12.78 16.57
N LEU A 65 -7.16 13.70 15.89
CA LEU A 65 -6.41 13.42 14.69
C LEU A 65 -5.15 12.61 15.03
N ARG A 66 -4.88 11.57 14.25
CA ARG A 66 -3.62 10.78 14.32
C ARG A 66 -2.92 10.81 12.98
N GLU A 67 -3.65 10.46 11.93
CA GLU A 67 -3.21 10.46 10.55
C GLU A 67 -4.27 11.15 9.71
N VAL A 68 -3.82 12.04 8.80
CA VAL A 68 -4.69 12.81 7.93
C VAL A 68 -4.18 12.80 6.49
N ARG A 69 -5.10 13.00 5.54
CA ARG A 69 -4.74 13.31 4.15
C ARG A 69 -5.14 14.74 3.83
N LEU A 70 -4.26 15.45 3.16
CA LEU A 70 -4.40 16.87 2.85
C LEU A 70 -4.69 17.10 1.38
N GLY A 71 -5.61 18.02 1.09
CA GLY A 71 -5.81 18.55 -0.25
C GLY A 71 -4.77 19.63 -0.57
N VAL A 72 -4.04 19.45 -1.69
CA VAL A 72 -3.12 20.48 -2.21
C VAL A 72 -3.85 21.30 -3.24
N SER A 73 -3.93 22.62 -3.01
CA SER A 73 -4.65 23.54 -3.88
C SER A 73 -3.91 23.79 -5.20
N GLY A 74 -4.62 24.29 -6.21
CA GLY A 74 -4.04 24.66 -7.47
C GLY A 74 -3.06 25.85 -7.44
N ARG A 75 -2.96 26.54 -6.31
CA ARG A 75 -1.91 27.54 -6.06
C ARG A 75 -0.55 26.89 -5.78
N ASP A 76 -0.58 25.69 -5.16
CA ASP A 76 0.60 24.99 -4.67
C ASP A 76 0.92 23.75 -5.49
N ALA A 77 -0.02 23.21 -6.27
CA ALA A 77 0.17 22.07 -7.16
C ALA A 77 -0.20 22.36 -8.60
N ILE A 78 0.59 21.82 -9.51
CA ILE A 78 0.37 21.88 -10.97
C ILE A 78 0.18 20.46 -11.47
N VAL A 79 -0.86 20.25 -12.28
CA VAL A 79 -1.11 18.98 -12.96
C VAL A 79 -0.73 19.13 -14.44
N ARG A 80 0.07 18.20 -14.94
CA ARG A 80 0.52 18.13 -16.34
C ARG A 80 0.20 16.77 -16.93
N TYR A 81 0.26 16.67 -18.24
CA TYR A 81 -0.02 15.45 -18.98
C TYR A 81 1.17 15.12 -19.89
N SER A 82 1.62 13.86 -19.82
CA SER A 82 2.68 13.35 -20.68
C SER A 82 2.16 12.19 -21.51
N HIS A 83 2.35 12.27 -22.84
CA HIS A 83 2.08 11.18 -23.76
C HIS A 83 3.37 10.39 -23.96
N LEU A 84 3.36 9.14 -23.55
CA LEU A 84 4.52 8.27 -23.59
C LEU A 84 4.29 7.11 -24.54
N PRO A 85 5.32 6.67 -25.29
CA PRO A 85 5.20 5.45 -26.11
C PRO A 85 4.95 4.22 -25.22
N PRO A 86 4.45 3.11 -25.79
CA PRO A 86 4.27 1.88 -25.03
C PRO A 86 5.59 1.43 -24.40
N MET A 87 5.57 1.23 -23.10
CA MET A 87 6.75 0.76 -22.36
C MET A 87 6.35 0.02 -21.11
N PRO A 88 7.23 -0.86 -20.56
CA PRO A 88 7.01 -1.51 -19.27
C PRO A 88 6.95 -0.50 -18.11
N ASP A 89 6.17 -0.79 -17.07
CA ASP A 89 5.92 0.09 -15.93
C ASP A 89 7.21 0.54 -15.22
N TRP A 90 8.21 -0.35 -15.08
CA TRP A 90 9.49 0.01 -14.48
C TRP A 90 10.23 1.10 -15.24
N ARG A 91 10.14 1.08 -16.60
CA ARG A 91 10.76 2.10 -17.46
C ARG A 91 10.00 3.42 -17.43
N LEU A 92 8.66 3.33 -17.40
CA LEU A 92 7.80 4.49 -17.22
C LEU A 92 8.12 5.20 -15.91
N LYS A 93 8.23 4.47 -14.81
CA LYS A 93 8.59 5.02 -13.50
C LYS A 93 9.95 5.72 -13.53
N LEU A 94 10.96 5.10 -14.12
CA LEU A 94 12.30 5.70 -14.25
C LEU A 94 12.27 6.99 -15.10
N LEU A 95 11.53 6.97 -16.21
CA LEU A 95 11.38 8.12 -17.08
C LEU A 95 10.69 9.29 -16.35
N MET A 96 9.64 9.00 -15.57
CA MET A 96 8.95 10.01 -14.77
C MET A 96 9.86 10.58 -13.68
N GLU A 97 10.66 9.76 -13.02
CA GLU A 97 11.66 10.23 -12.04
C GLU A 97 12.68 11.18 -12.68
N MET A 98 13.14 10.88 -13.91
CA MET A 98 14.05 11.74 -14.67
C MET A 98 13.39 13.06 -15.12
N GLU A 99 12.14 12.98 -15.64
CA GLU A 99 11.38 14.18 -16.06
C GLU A 99 11.13 15.12 -14.86
N ILE A 100 10.75 14.58 -13.70
CA ILE A 100 10.56 15.36 -12.48
C ILE A 100 11.87 16.00 -12.01
N ALA A 101 12.99 15.28 -12.09
CA ALA A 101 14.30 15.80 -11.72
C ALA A 101 14.72 16.95 -12.63
N ASP A 102 14.51 16.81 -13.94
CA ASP A 102 14.80 17.85 -14.94
C ASP A 102 13.91 19.11 -14.75
N VAL A 103 12.64 18.93 -14.40
CA VAL A 103 11.77 20.07 -14.05
C VAL A 103 12.26 20.76 -12.78
N ALA A 104 12.67 20.02 -11.75
CA ALA A 104 13.19 20.56 -10.50
C ALA A 104 14.50 21.35 -10.74
N GLU A 105 15.40 20.84 -11.59
CA GLU A 105 16.64 21.52 -11.97
C GLU A 105 16.34 22.83 -12.71
N ARG A 106 15.42 22.81 -13.67
CA ARG A 106 15.03 24.03 -14.43
C ARG A 106 14.33 25.08 -13.57
N THR A 107 13.55 24.66 -12.57
CA THR A 107 12.89 25.62 -11.67
C THR A 107 13.80 26.12 -10.57
N GLY A 108 14.93 25.45 -10.31
CA GLY A 108 15.86 25.76 -9.22
C GLY A 108 15.31 25.47 -7.83
N GLU A 109 14.16 24.78 -7.73
CA GLU A 109 13.48 24.47 -6.46
C GLU A 109 13.19 22.97 -6.37
N PRO A 110 13.35 22.33 -5.20
CA PRO A 110 12.92 20.98 -4.98
C PRO A 110 11.41 20.83 -5.21
N LEU A 111 11.01 19.74 -5.88
CA LEU A 111 9.62 19.45 -6.17
C LEU A 111 9.18 18.14 -5.51
N SER A 112 8.06 18.23 -4.81
CA SER A 112 7.24 17.07 -4.44
C SER A 112 6.40 16.66 -5.65
N ALA A 113 6.53 15.43 -6.09
CA ALA A 113 5.87 14.98 -7.31
C ALA A 113 5.41 13.53 -7.22
N ASP A 114 4.40 13.25 -8.03
CA ASP A 114 3.92 11.89 -8.27
C ASP A 114 3.24 11.81 -9.64
N HIS A 115 3.00 10.58 -10.12
CA HIS A 115 2.35 10.38 -11.41
C HIS A 115 1.29 9.26 -11.32
N TYR A 116 0.33 9.34 -12.21
CA TYR A 116 -0.73 8.34 -12.35
C TYR A 116 -0.99 8.06 -13.83
N VAL A 117 -1.06 6.78 -14.21
CA VAL A 117 -1.36 6.37 -15.58
C VAL A 117 -2.88 6.41 -15.75
N LEU A 118 -3.36 7.42 -16.48
CA LEU A 118 -4.78 7.58 -16.77
C LEU A 118 -5.27 6.53 -17.79
N ARG A 119 -4.44 6.25 -18.79
CA ARG A 119 -4.76 5.31 -19.86
C ARG A 119 -3.50 4.66 -20.39
N SER A 120 -3.56 3.35 -20.61
CA SER A 120 -2.50 2.60 -21.28
C SER A 120 -3.07 1.79 -22.45
N GLY A 121 -2.37 1.75 -23.56
CA GLY A 121 -2.80 1.04 -24.76
C GLY A 121 -1.65 0.79 -25.76
N PRO A 122 -1.95 0.15 -26.90
CA PRO A 122 -0.93 -0.17 -27.90
C PRO A 122 -0.30 1.08 -28.54
N GLU A 123 -0.98 2.23 -28.52
CA GLU A 123 -0.45 3.50 -29.05
C GLU A 123 0.37 4.29 -28.01
N GLY A 124 0.40 3.85 -26.74
CA GLY A 124 1.11 4.52 -25.66
C GLY A 124 0.28 4.69 -24.40
N SER A 125 0.86 5.44 -23.47
CA SER A 125 0.25 5.75 -22.19
C SER A 125 0.06 7.25 -22.04
N LEU A 126 -1.10 7.65 -21.52
CA LEU A 126 -1.34 9.01 -21.04
C LEU A 126 -1.10 9.03 -19.54
N VAL A 127 -0.17 9.84 -19.10
CA VAL A 127 0.25 9.94 -17.71
C VAL A 127 -0.08 11.32 -17.18
N LEU A 128 -0.79 11.38 -16.07
CA LEU A 128 -0.97 12.57 -15.25
C LEU A 128 0.23 12.70 -14.33
N VAL A 129 0.89 13.85 -14.35
CA VAL A 129 2.02 14.19 -13.47
C VAL A 129 1.59 15.36 -12.59
N ALA A 130 1.58 15.14 -11.29
CA ALA A 130 1.29 16.17 -10.31
C ALA A 130 2.60 16.66 -9.68
N LEU A 131 2.77 17.96 -9.59
CA LEU A 131 3.97 18.64 -9.11
C LEU A 131 3.57 19.70 -8.10
N ALA A 132 4.28 19.79 -6.97
CA ALA A 132 4.14 20.86 -5.99
C ALA A 132 5.52 21.31 -5.51
N LYS A 133 5.63 22.58 -5.05
CA LYS A 133 6.86 23.04 -4.40
C LYS A 133 7.05 22.29 -3.07
N ASP A 134 8.18 21.59 -2.96
CA ASP A 134 8.51 20.77 -1.79
C ASP A 134 8.38 21.55 -0.47
N ALA A 135 8.93 22.78 -0.46
CA ALA A 135 8.90 23.65 0.71
C ALA A 135 7.48 23.99 1.20
N ARG A 136 6.51 24.16 0.28
CA ARG A 136 5.11 24.46 0.64
C ARG A 136 4.41 23.26 1.26
N VAL A 137 4.60 22.09 0.67
CA VAL A 137 4.05 20.86 1.21
C VAL A 137 4.70 20.51 2.55
N GLN A 138 6.03 20.68 2.64
CA GLN A 138 6.79 20.43 3.87
C GLN A 138 6.34 21.35 5.02
N GLU A 139 6.12 22.63 4.74
CA GLU A 139 5.61 23.59 5.74
C GLU A 139 4.32 23.11 6.39
N VAL A 140 3.37 22.61 5.60
CA VAL A 140 2.10 22.10 6.12
C VAL A 140 2.30 20.78 6.87
N VAL A 141 3.12 19.87 6.36
CA VAL A 141 3.47 18.60 7.03
C VAL A 141 4.11 18.87 8.39
N ASP A 142 5.07 19.78 8.46
CA ASP A 142 5.76 20.15 9.71
C ASP A 142 4.79 20.80 10.70
N GLY A 143 3.85 21.61 10.19
CA GLY A 143 2.80 22.22 11.01
C GLY A 143 1.92 21.17 11.72
N PHE A 144 1.50 20.13 11.01
CA PHE A 144 0.76 19.01 11.61
C PHE A 144 1.63 18.12 12.48
N ALA A 145 2.87 17.85 12.07
CA ALA A 145 3.83 17.08 12.88
C ALA A 145 4.12 17.72 14.22
N ALA A 146 4.22 19.07 14.30
CA ALA A 146 4.43 19.82 15.52
C ALA A 146 3.31 19.65 16.56
N VAL A 147 2.12 19.22 16.14
CA VAL A 147 0.98 18.90 17.02
C VAL A 147 0.75 17.39 17.17
N GLY A 148 1.69 16.57 16.70
CA GLY A 148 1.64 15.12 16.84
C GLY A 148 0.70 14.42 15.86
N VAL A 149 0.31 15.08 14.76
CA VAL A 149 -0.53 14.52 13.70
C VAL A 149 0.32 14.16 12.49
N GLU A 150 0.20 12.93 12.03
CA GLU A 150 0.91 12.43 10.86
C GLU A 150 0.14 12.77 9.58
N VAL A 151 0.81 13.29 8.58
CA VAL A 151 0.25 13.49 7.24
C VAL A 151 0.58 12.28 6.39
N GLY A 152 -0.39 11.38 6.22
CA GLY A 152 -0.24 10.13 5.44
C GLY A 152 -0.33 10.32 3.93
N GLY A 153 -0.82 11.49 3.48
CA GLY A 153 -0.89 11.81 2.05
C GLY A 153 -1.23 13.25 1.78
N ALA A 154 -0.73 13.75 0.65
CA ALA A 154 -1.05 15.05 0.08
C ALA A 154 -1.49 14.85 -1.38
N VAL A 155 -2.72 15.23 -1.72
CA VAL A 155 -3.34 14.91 -3.02
C VAL A 155 -3.82 16.19 -3.68
N PRO A 156 -3.65 16.38 -5.00
CA PRO A 156 -4.26 17.50 -5.70
C PRO A 156 -5.80 17.49 -5.50
N GLN A 157 -6.37 18.63 -5.15
CA GLN A 157 -7.80 18.72 -4.84
C GLN A 157 -8.72 18.18 -5.97
N PRO A 158 -8.51 18.49 -7.27
CA PRO A 158 -9.39 17.98 -8.32
C PRO A 158 -9.35 16.46 -8.47
N VAL A 159 -8.25 15.81 -8.08
CA VAL A 159 -8.16 14.34 -8.07
C VAL A 159 -8.98 13.77 -6.92
N ALA A 160 -8.90 14.38 -5.74
CA ALA A 160 -9.71 13.96 -4.60
C ALA A 160 -11.22 14.16 -4.85
N THR A 161 -11.61 15.28 -5.47
CA THR A 161 -12.99 15.54 -5.88
C THR A 161 -13.48 14.50 -6.89
N ALA A 162 -12.64 14.13 -7.88
CA ALA A 162 -12.95 13.08 -8.84
C ALA A 162 -13.14 11.72 -8.16
N ASP A 163 -12.26 11.36 -7.24
CA ASP A 163 -12.40 10.11 -6.47
C ASP A 163 -13.71 10.12 -5.63
N CYS A 164 -14.06 11.25 -5.03
CA CYS A 164 -15.33 11.38 -4.33
C CYS A 164 -16.52 11.07 -5.25
N HIS A 165 -16.54 11.66 -6.44
CA HIS A 165 -17.61 11.42 -7.42
C HIS A 165 -17.61 9.98 -7.94
N ARG A 166 -16.43 9.37 -8.17
CA ARG A 166 -16.32 7.96 -8.63
C ARG A 166 -17.01 6.98 -7.69
N PHE A 167 -16.93 7.21 -6.39
CA PHE A 167 -17.42 6.28 -5.38
C PHE A 167 -18.80 6.61 -4.82
N LEU A 168 -19.22 7.88 -4.92
CA LEU A 168 -20.50 8.36 -4.36
C LEU A 168 -21.39 9.06 -5.38
N GLY A 169 -20.90 9.35 -6.58
CA GLY A 169 -21.73 9.88 -7.65
C GLY A 169 -22.71 8.84 -8.16
N GLU A 170 -23.79 9.30 -8.77
CA GLU A 170 -24.77 8.42 -9.39
C GLU A 170 -24.09 7.56 -10.47
N ALA A 171 -24.16 6.24 -10.32
CA ALA A 171 -23.59 5.26 -11.24
C ALA A 171 -24.25 5.26 -12.64
N SER A 172 -25.25 6.10 -12.85
CA SER A 172 -26.05 6.15 -14.08
C SER A 172 -25.48 7.03 -15.20
N SER A 173 -24.36 7.72 -14.98
CA SER A 173 -23.72 8.47 -16.06
C SER A 173 -22.91 7.54 -16.98
N VAL A 174 -23.61 6.97 -17.95
CA VAL A 174 -22.96 6.44 -19.17
C VAL A 174 -22.36 7.67 -19.86
N GLY A 175 -21.04 7.74 -20.01
CA GLY A 175 -20.37 8.82 -20.69
C GLY A 175 -19.45 9.67 -19.82
N VAL A 176 -19.15 10.88 -20.28
CA VAL A 176 -18.20 11.78 -19.62
C VAL A 176 -18.92 12.75 -18.70
N ALA A 177 -18.64 12.63 -17.39
CA ALA A 177 -19.07 13.59 -16.37
C ALA A 177 -17.99 14.65 -16.14
N LEU A 178 -18.41 15.91 -16.05
CA LEU A 178 -17.57 17.03 -15.61
C LEU A 178 -17.90 17.30 -14.14
N VAL A 179 -16.92 17.12 -13.28
CA VAL A 179 -17.03 17.38 -11.84
C VAL A 179 -16.29 18.67 -11.53
N LEU A 180 -16.98 19.62 -10.95
CA LEU A 180 -16.48 20.95 -10.60
C LEU A 180 -16.57 21.14 -9.10
N ASP A 181 -15.48 21.54 -8.45
CA ASP A 181 -15.51 22.08 -7.09
C ASP A 181 -15.16 23.58 -7.19
N VAL A 182 -16.17 24.44 -6.99
CA VAL A 182 -16.03 25.87 -7.14
C VAL A 182 -16.07 26.54 -5.78
N SER A 183 -14.93 27.07 -5.38
CA SER A 183 -14.78 27.90 -4.19
C SER A 183 -14.79 29.39 -4.52
N GLN A 184 -14.55 30.26 -3.52
CA GLN A 184 -14.47 31.70 -3.76
C GLN A 184 -13.30 32.09 -4.67
N ASP A 185 -12.15 31.43 -4.56
CA ASP A 185 -10.89 31.81 -5.19
C ASP A 185 -10.35 30.81 -6.22
N SER A 186 -10.92 29.60 -6.28
CA SER A 186 -10.46 28.55 -7.19
C SER A 186 -11.62 27.76 -7.79
N THR A 187 -11.31 27.13 -8.91
CA THR A 187 -12.18 26.15 -9.58
C THR A 187 -11.35 24.90 -9.84
N GLU A 188 -11.75 23.81 -9.23
CA GLU A 188 -11.20 22.49 -9.48
C GLU A 188 -12.03 21.80 -10.54
N VAL A 189 -11.39 21.30 -11.58
CA VAL A 189 -12.04 20.71 -12.76
C VAL A 189 -11.58 19.27 -12.91
N ALA A 190 -12.49 18.33 -12.94
CA ALA A 190 -12.18 16.93 -13.23
C ALA A 190 -13.14 16.36 -14.27
N LEU A 191 -12.64 15.50 -15.16
CA LEU A 191 -13.43 14.69 -16.07
C LEU A 191 -13.33 13.24 -15.64
N VAL A 192 -14.48 12.60 -15.54
CA VAL A 192 -14.63 11.20 -15.16
C VAL A 192 -15.45 10.48 -16.24
N GLU A 193 -15.00 9.33 -16.72
CA GLU A 193 -15.71 8.47 -17.67
C GLU A 193 -15.74 7.05 -17.12
N GLU A 194 -16.94 6.47 -17.03
CA GLU A 194 -17.13 5.09 -16.53
C GLU A 194 -16.44 4.81 -15.17
N GLY A 195 -16.43 5.81 -14.28
CA GLY A 195 -15.77 5.71 -12.99
C GLY A 195 -14.24 5.85 -13.02
N GLU A 196 -13.64 6.18 -14.16
CA GLU A 196 -12.19 6.40 -14.27
C GLU A 196 -11.87 7.90 -14.44
N LEU A 197 -10.81 8.37 -13.79
CA LEU A 197 -10.32 9.73 -13.97
C LEU A 197 -9.72 9.89 -15.36
N LEU A 198 -10.24 10.85 -16.15
CA LEU A 198 -9.67 11.21 -17.45
C LEU A 198 -8.77 12.43 -17.38
N PHE A 199 -9.17 13.42 -16.58
CA PHE A 199 -8.52 14.72 -16.55
C PHE A 199 -8.75 15.39 -15.21
N ALA A 200 -7.77 16.12 -14.72
CA ALA A 200 -7.84 16.94 -13.51
C ALA A 200 -7.06 18.24 -13.71
N ARG A 201 -7.62 19.37 -13.28
CA ARG A 201 -7.00 20.67 -13.37
C ARG A 201 -7.52 21.59 -12.28
N SER A 202 -6.64 22.39 -11.71
CA SER A 202 -7.00 23.48 -10.82
C SER A 202 -6.79 24.83 -11.53
N VAL A 203 -7.69 25.75 -11.30
CA VAL A 203 -7.59 27.13 -11.81
C VAL A 203 -7.77 28.10 -10.64
N ALA A 204 -6.84 29.03 -10.46
CA ALA A 204 -6.89 30.05 -9.42
C ALA A 204 -7.87 31.19 -9.81
N LEU A 205 -9.10 30.82 -10.09
CA LEU A 205 -10.23 31.70 -10.36
C LEU A 205 -11.49 31.03 -9.82
N GLY A 206 -12.21 31.67 -8.94
CA GLY A 206 -13.41 31.15 -8.30
C GLY A 206 -14.60 32.10 -8.42
N ALA A 207 -15.63 31.81 -7.64
CA ALA A 207 -16.93 32.51 -7.69
C ALA A 207 -16.83 34.02 -7.38
N SER A 208 -15.82 34.47 -6.65
CA SER A 208 -15.58 35.89 -6.37
C SER A 208 -15.40 36.75 -7.63
N ARG A 209 -15.00 36.12 -8.75
CA ARG A 209 -14.83 36.80 -10.05
C ARG A 209 -16.10 36.86 -10.88
N GLY A 210 -17.17 36.22 -10.43
CA GLY A 210 -18.45 36.16 -11.10
C GLY A 210 -18.70 34.89 -11.93
N SER A 211 -19.95 34.46 -11.99
CA SER A 211 -20.38 33.20 -12.60
C SER A 211 -19.98 33.07 -14.08
N GLY A 212 -20.05 34.15 -14.85
CA GLY A 212 -19.67 34.14 -16.26
C GLY A 212 -18.20 33.90 -16.51
N GLN A 213 -17.32 34.46 -15.65
CA GLN A 213 -15.89 34.20 -15.76
C GLN A 213 -15.54 32.75 -15.38
N VAL A 214 -16.21 32.20 -14.36
CA VAL A 214 -16.05 30.78 -14.01
C VAL A 214 -16.48 29.91 -15.18
N ALA A 215 -17.64 30.15 -15.79
CA ALA A 215 -18.12 29.39 -16.95
C ALA A 215 -17.11 29.41 -18.12
N GLN A 216 -16.53 30.57 -18.43
CA GLN A 216 -15.49 30.68 -19.46
C GLN A 216 -14.22 29.87 -19.12
N VAL A 217 -13.80 29.89 -17.86
CA VAL A 217 -12.63 29.10 -17.40
C VAL A 217 -12.92 27.61 -17.46
N VAL A 218 -14.14 27.19 -17.12
CA VAL A 218 -14.56 25.79 -17.24
C VAL A 218 -14.52 25.35 -18.71
N LYS A 219 -15.06 26.15 -19.65
CA LYS A 219 -14.98 25.87 -21.08
C LYS A 219 -13.55 25.80 -21.59
N ALA A 220 -12.71 26.77 -21.22
CA ALA A 220 -11.27 26.76 -21.58
C ALA A 220 -10.55 25.54 -21.02
N SER A 221 -10.93 25.07 -19.81
CA SER A 221 -10.38 23.84 -19.22
C SER A 221 -10.82 22.59 -19.96
N LEU A 222 -12.06 22.54 -20.43
CA LEU A 222 -12.58 21.45 -21.26
C LEU A 222 -11.88 21.42 -22.63
N ASP A 223 -11.67 22.58 -23.27
CA ASP A 223 -10.94 22.64 -24.55
C ASP A 223 -9.48 22.23 -24.39
N TYR A 224 -8.86 22.60 -23.29
CA TYR A 224 -7.53 22.12 -22.94
C TYR A 224 -7.51 20.60 -22.71
N ALA A 225 -8.52 20.05 -22.00
CA ALA A 225 -8.65 18.62 -21.80
C ALA A 225 -8.80 17.85 -23.12
N ARG A 226 -9.63 18.36 -24.04
CA ARG A 226 -9.80 17.79 -25.41
C ARG A 226 -8.49 17.69 -26.15
N GLY A 227 -7.64 18.71 -26.02
CA GLY A 227 -6.29 18.73 -26.59
C GLY A 227 -5.37 17.69 -25.96
N GLN A 228 -5.33 17.63 -24.63
CA GLN A 228 -4.50 16.69 -23.89
C GLN A 228 -4.93 15.23 -24.10
N LEU A 229 -6.22 14.96 -24.12
CA LEU A 229 -6.79 13.62 -24.34
C LEU A 229 -6.76 13.20 -25.81
N LYS A 230 -6.43 14.12 -26.74
CA LYS A 230 -6.55 13.93 -28.21
C LYS A 230 -7.95 13.48 -28.64
N ARG A 231 -8.96 13.88 -27.89
CA ARG A 231 -10.38 13.57 -28.12
C ARG A 231 -11.15 14.85 -28.46
N ARG A 232 -11.05 15.34 -29.72
CA ARG A 232 -11.67 16.59 -30.16
C ARG A 232 -13.20 16.59 -29.99
N ASN A 233 -13.82 15.45 -30.11
CA ASN A 233 -15.28 15.27 -29.99
C ASN A 233 -15.71 14.83 -28.60
N LEU A 234 -14.87 15.04 -27.56
CA LEU A 234 -15.25 14.74 -26.18
C LEU A 234 -16.47 15.60 -25.80
N ALA A 235 -17.61 14.98 -25.68
CA ALA A 235 -18.83 15.60 -25.18
C ALA A 235 -18.97 15.33 -23.68
N VAL A 236 -19.29 16.35 -22.92
CA VAL A 236 -19.69 16.23 -21.51
C VAL A 236 -21.20 16.00 -21.51
N GLU A 237 -21.65 14.99 -20.83
CA GLU A 237 -23.08 14.65 -20.75
C GLU A 237 -23.74 15.23 -19.51
N HIS A 238 -22.97 15.43 -18.44
CA HIS A 238 -23.49 15.99 -17.19
C HIS A 238 -22.41 16.80 -16.46
N VAL A 239 -22.84 17.86 -15.75
CA VAL A 239 -21.98 18.69 -14.91
C VAL A 239 -22.42 18.55 -13.45
N TRP A 240 -21.49 18.09 -12.61
CA TRP A 240 -21.67 18.00 -11.17
C TRP A 240 -20.97 19.16 -10.48
N LEU A 241 -21.75 19.96 -9.73
CA LEU A 241 -21.25 21.15 -9.04
C LEU A 241 -21.08 20.86 -7.54
N ALA A 242 -19.86 20.97 -7.05
CA ALA A 242 -19.46 20.90 -5.65
C ALA A 242 -18.83 22.22 -5.22
N GLY A 243 -18.48 22.34 -3.93
CA GLY A 243 -17.84 23.50 -3.34
C GLY A 243 -18.80 24.57 -2.84
N SER A 244 -18.26 25.64 -2.27
CA SER A 244 -19.05 26.70 -1.60
C SER A 244 -19.96 27.49 -2.55
N ALA A 245 -19.65 27.47 -3.84
CA ALA A 245 -20.48 28.14 -4.85
C ALA A 245 -21.51 27.20 -5.53
N ALA A 246 -21.55 25.93 -5.20
CA ALA A 246 -22.39 24.94 -5.91
C ALA A 246 -23.90 25.27 -5.90
N ARG A 247 -24.38 25.85 -4.81
CA ARG A 247 -25.78 26.23 -4.66
C ARG A 247 -26.15 27.59 -5.27
N ASN A 248 -25.18 28.26 -5.91
CA ASN A 248 -25.45 29.53 -6.61
C ASN A 248 -26.14 29.25 -7.97
N ALA A 249 -27.42 29.55 -8.06
CA ALA A 249 -28.22 29.33 -9.27
C ALA A 249 -27.60 30.06 -10.50
N GLY A 250 -27.11 31.28 -10.34
CA GLY A 250 -26.44 32.01 -11.44
C GLY A 250 -25.15 31.36 -11.92
N LEU A 251 -24.50 30.51 -11.11
CA LEU A 251 -23.34 29.75 -11.54
C LEU A 251 -23.75 28.53 -12.39
N SER A 252 -24.72 27.76 -11.93
CA SER A 252 -25.24 26.60 -12.68
C SER A 252 -25.84 27.02 -14.02
N GLU A 253 -26.59 28.14 -14.06
CA GLU A 253 -27.16 28.71 -15.29
C GLU A 253 -26.04 29.16 -16.26
N ALA A 254 -25.02 29.86 -15.76
CA ALA A 254 -23.92 30.35 -16.61
C ALA A 254 -23.09 29.17 -17.21
N ILE A 255 -22.80 28.13 -16.42
CA ILE A 255 -22.09 26.96 -16.90
C ILE A 255 -22.96 26.15 -17.86
N GLY A 256 -24.25 25.93 -17.50
CA GLY A 256 -25.19 25.21 -18.34
C GLY A 256 -25.38 25.87 -19.70
N ALA A 257 -25.51 27.21 -19.75
CA ALA A 257 -25.60 27.96 -20.98
C ALA A 257 -24.32 27.88 -21.84
N GLU A 258 -23.13 27.96 -21.20
CA GLU A 258 -21.82 27.95 -21.90
C GLU A 258 -21.51 26.58 -22.49
N LEU A 259 -21.86 25.50 -21.80
CA LEU A 259 -21.59 24.13 -22.22
C LEU A 259 -22.79 23.43 -22.89
N SER A 260 -23.98 24.00 -22.83
CA SER A 260 -25.23 23.38 -23.29
C SER A 260 -25.51 22.03 -22.61
N VAL A 261 -25.23 21.91 -21.32
CA VAL A 261 -25.32 20.66 -20.52
C VAL A 261 -26.02 20.97 -19.19
N GLU A 262 -26.78 20.04 -18.68
CA GLU A 262 -27.42 20.16 -17.36
C GLU A 262 -26.38 20.16 -16.23
N CYS A 263 -26.59 21.05 -15.26
CA CYS A 263 -25.76 21.19 -14.08
C CYS A 263 -26.56 20.80 -12.84
N THR A 264 -26.04 19.80 -12.11
CA THR A 264 -26.65 19.34 -10.84
C THR A 264 -25.67 19.57 -9.69
N VAL A 265 -26.23 19.95 -8.54
CA VAL A 265 -25.42 20.06 -7.31
C VAL A 265 -25.04 18.67 -6.81
N PHE A 266 -23.75 18.45 -6.63
CA PHE A 266 -23.20 17.21 -6.06
C PHE A 266 -23.05 17.35 -4.54
N ASP A 267 -23.87 16.61 -3.80
CA ASP A 267 -23.77 16.49 -2.35
C ASP A 267 -23.31 15.07 -1.98
N PRO A 268 -22.02 14.84 -1.75
CA PRO A 268 -21.51 13.50 -1.46
C PRO A 268 -21.95 12.96 -0.09
N LEU A 269 -22.51 13.80 0.77
CA LEU A 269 -22.97 13.41 2.10
C LEU A 269 -24.41 12.92 2.11
N ALA A 270 -25.18 13.16 1.03
CA ALA A 270 -26.60 12.81 0.97
C ALA A 270 -26.84 11.30 1.17
N ASP A 271 -26.05 10.46 0.48
CA ASP A 271 -26.23 9.01 0.44
C ASP A 271 -25.30 8.23 1.39
N LEU A 272 -24.44 8.94 2.14
CA LEU A 272 -23.57 8.29 3.14
C LEU A 272 -24.35 7.93 4.41
N ASP A 273 -24.04 6.75 4.97
CA ASP A 273 -24.51 6.40 6.32
C ASP A 273 -23.93 7.38 7.35
N ARG A 274 -24.81 8.20 7.93
CA ARG A 274 -24.49 9.22 8.94
C ARG A 274 -24.79 8.76 10.36
N SER A 275 -25.15 7.49 10.56
CA SER A 275 -25.50 6.95 11.89
C SER A 275 -24.36 7.12 12.92
N PRO A 276 -23.06 7.05 12.55
CA PRO A 276 -21.96 7.29 13.49
C PRO A 276 -21.74 8.75 13.86
N CYS A 277 -22.33 9.71 13.12
CA CYS A 277 -22.09 11.13 13.32
C CYS A 277 -22.73 11.65 14.62
N ASP A 278 -22.05 12.59 15.26
CA ASP A 278 -22.63 13.46 16.26
C ASP A 278 -23.69 14.41 15.65
N PRO A 279 -24.60 14.99 16.47
CA PRO A 279 -25.66 15.87 15.95
C PRO A 279 -25.13 17.07 15.17
N GLU A 280 -24.04 17.71 15.63
CA GLU A 280 -23.44 18.87 14.98
C GLU A 280 -22.82 18.50 13.60
N SER A 281 -22.24 17.29 13.46
CA SER A 281 -21.80 16.79 12.15
C SER A 281 -22.93 16.58 11.17
N ARG A 282 -24.11 16.14 11.64
CA ARG A 282 -25.29 15.97 10.78
C ARG A 282 -25.83 17.32 10.32
N GLU A 283 -25.96 18.28 11.23
CA GLU A 283 -26.41 19.64 10.92
C GLU A 283 -25.44 20.32 9.92
N THR A 284 -24.11 20.22 10.18
CA THR A 284 -23.11 20.75 9.25
C THR A 284 -23.17 20.07 7.89
N ALA A 285 -23.43 18.76 7.84
CA ALA A 285 -23.57 18.02 6.59
C ALA A 285 -24.78 18.47 5.79
N ASP A 286 -25.91 18.74 6.44
CA ASP A 286 -27.11 19.23 5.77
C ASP A 286 -26.92 20.66 5.22
N ALA A 287 -26.16 21.49 5.95
CA ALA A 287 -25.89 22.88 5.55
C ALA A 287 -24.81 22.97 4.45
N HIS A 288 -23.75 22.17 4.56
CA HIS A 288 -22.52 22.28 3.80
C HIS A 288 -22.11 20.98 3.07
N GLY A 289 -23.09 20.21 2.57
CA GLY A 289 -22.82 18.94 1.88
C GLY A 289 -21.96 19.07 0.63
N PRO A 290 -22.25 20.01 -0.30
CA PRO A 290 -21.44 20.18 -1.51
C PRO A 290 -19.98 20.56 -1.25
N GLU A 291 -19.68 21.27 -0.15
CA GLU A 291 -18.34 21.66 0.26
C GLU A 291 -17.48 20.48 0.76
N ALA A 292 -18.14 19.34 1.00
CA ALA A 292 -17.48 18.13 1.52
C ALA A 292 -16.72 17.33 0.46
N ALA A 293 -16.99 17.56 -0.83
CA ALA A 293 -16.57 16.67 -1.92
C ALA A 293 -15.06 16.36 -1.88
N THR A 294 -14.23 17.38 -1.84
CA THR A 294 -12.77 17.18 -1.77
C THR A 294 -12.32 16.51 -0.48
N ALA A 295 -12.87 16.92 0.70
CA ALA A 295 -12.49 16.35 1.99
C ALA A 295 -12.91 14.88 2.11
N VAL A 296 -14.08 14.53 1.59
CA VAL A 296 -14.57 13.15 1.52
C VAL A 296 -13.69 12.30 0.60
N GLY A 297 -13.33 12.80 -0.59
CA GLY A 297 -12.43 12.10 -1.51
C GLY A 297 -11.04 11.84 -0.88
N LEU A 298 -10.49 12.80 -0.15
CA LEU A 298 -9.25 12.63 0.62
C LEU A 298 -9.39 11.54 1.70
N ALA A 299 -10.49 11.56 2.45
CA ALA A 299 -10.77 10.55 3.46
C ALA A 299 -10.93 9.14 2.85
N MET A 300 -11.58 9.05 1.68
CA MET A 300 -11.69 7.82 0.89
C MET A 300 -10.33 7.26 0.51
N GLY A 301 -9.40 8.09 0.05
CA GLY A 301 -8.06 7.69 -0.28
C GLY A 301 -7.27 7.05 0.89
N ALA A 302 -7.70 7.24 2.14
CA ALA A 302 -7.13 6.57 3.31
C ALA A 302 -7.74 5.19 3.59
N VAL A 303 -9.00 4.94 3.17
CA VAL A 303 -9.76 3.72 3.51
C VAL A 303 -10.02 2.81 2.32
N LEU A 304 -9.98 3.35 1.09
CA LEU A 304 -10.21 2.62 -0.15
C LEU A 304 -8.88 2.43 -0.90
N PRO A 305 -8.45 1.19 -1.16
CA PRO A 305 -7.25 0.94 -1.97
C PRO A 305 -7.43 1.27 -3.45
N GLU A 306 -8.68 1.36 -3.90
CA GLU A 306 -9.07 1.68 -5.27
C GLU A 306 -9.01 3.19 -5.59
N ALA A 307 -8.84 4.05 -4.58
CA ALA A 307 -8.69 5.48 -4.80
C ALA A 307 -7.38 5.80 -5.54
N THR A 308 -7.38 6.90 -6.28
CA THR A 308 -6.21 7.31 -7.08
C THR A 308 -4.96 7.43 -6.21
N PRO A 309 -3.88 6.66 -6.48
CA PRO A 309 -2.73 6.53 -5.58
C PRO A 309 -1.72 7.69 -5.72
N LEU A 310 -2.19 8.92 -6.00
CA LEU A 310 -1.34 10.11 -6.07
C LEU A 310 -1.01 10.63 -4.68
N ASN A 311 0.28 10.96 -4.48
CA ASN A 311 0.76 11.49 -3.22
C ASN A 311 1.90 12.50 -3.42
N LEU A 312 1.66 13.76 -3.13
CA LEU A 312 2.61 14.87 -3.26
C LEU A 312 3.43 15.12 -1.99
N LEU A 313 3.50 14.18 -1.05
CA LEU A 313 4.40 14.32 0.09
C LEU A 313 5.87 14.38 -0.37
N PRO A 314 6.72 15.18 0.32
CA PRO A 314 8.15 15.19 0.09
C PRO A 314 8.76 13.80 0.15
N ARG A 315 9.76 13.52 -0.69
CA ARG A 315 10.39 12.19 -0.77
C ARG A 315 10.93 11.71 0.59
N ALA A 316 11.44 12.62 1.40
CA ALA A 316 11.93 12.31 2.74
C ALA A 316 10.78 11.82 3.65
N VAL A 317 9.62 12.48 3.59
CA VAL A 317 8.43 12.12 4.38
C VAL A 317 7.87 10.78 3.91
N LYS A 318 7.72 10.57 2.59
CA LYS A 318 7.29 9.27 2.02
C LYS A 318 8.18 8.12 2.51
N ARG A 319 9.51 8.28 2.42
CA ARG A 319 10.47 7.27 2.89
C ARG A 319 10.36 7.02 4.40
N ALA A 320 10.17 8.08 5.20
CA ALA A 320 10.00 7.94 6.65
C ALA A 320 8.71 7.17 7.01
N LEU A 321 7.61 7.45 6.30
CA LEU A 321 6.35 6.72 6.45
C LEU A 321 6.49 5.24 6.07
N GLU A 322 7.06 4.96 4.90
CA GLU A 322 7.31 3.59 4.44
C GLU A 322 8.23 2.83 5.40
N TYR A 323 9.29 3.48 5.90
CA TYR A 323 10.19 2.89 6.88
C TYR A 323 9.46 2.58 8.19
N ARG A 324 8.63 3.50 8.71
CA ARG A 324 7.86 3.31 9.94
C ARG A 324 6.88 2.15 9.80
N HIS A 325 6.12 2.07 8.70
CA HIS A 325 5.21 0.97 8.43
C HIS A 325 5.94 -0.38 8.29
N ARG A 326 7.10 -0.41 7.66
CA ARG A 326 7.93 -1.61 7.53
C ARG A 326 8.56 -2.03 8.85
N THR A 327 9.07 -1.07 9.63
CA THR A 327 9.81 -1.33 10.89
C THR A 327 8.90 -1.90 11.96
N VAL A 328 7.64 -1.47 12.05
CA VAL A 328 6.67 -2.05 12.99
C VAL A 328 6.46 -3.54 12.74
N TRP A 329 6.32 -3.95 11.48
CA TRP A 329 6.20 -5.36 11.13
C TRP A 329 7.49 -6.15 11.36
N LEU A 330 8.65 -5.54 11.09
CA LEU A 330 9.95 -6.15 11.39
C LEU A 330 10.19 -6.29 12.89
N GLN A 331 9.82 -5.29 13.68
CA GLN A 331 9.90 -5.35 15.14
C GLN A 331 8.93 -6.40 15.71
N ALA A 332 7.69 -6.44 15.23
CA ALA A 332 6.73 -7.47 15.62
C ALA A 332 7.22 -8.88 15.27
N SER A 333 7.76 -9.07 14.06
CA SER A 333 8.34 -10.35 13.67
C SER A 333 9.58 -10.72 14.48
N ALA A 334 10.44 -9.76 14.81
CA ALA A 334 11.62 -9.99 15.66
C ALA A 334 11.21 -10.36 17.10
N VAL A 335 10.18 -9.72 17.64
CA VAL A 335 9.62 -10.09 18.96
C VAL A 335 9.04 -11.50 18.95
N VAL A 336 8.25 -11.84 17.92
CA VAL A 336 7.69 -13.19 17.77
C VAL A 336 8.81 -14.23 17.64
N LEU A 337 9.83 -13.94 16.83
CA LEU A 337 11.00 -14.81 16.68
C LEU A 337 11.78 -14.96 18.01
N GLY A 338 11.97 -13.87 18.74
CA GLY A 338 12.60 -13.85 20.05
C GLY A 338 11.84 -14.68 21.09
N VAL A 339 10.52 -14.53 21.13
CA VAL A 339 9.65 -15.34 22.01
C VAL A 339 9.68 -16.82 21.62
N ALA A 340 9.65 -17.13 20.32
CA ALA A 340 9.75 -18.51 19.84
C ALA A 340 11.11 -19.15 20.19
N LEU A 341 12.21 -18.40 20.05
CA LEU A 341 13.55 -18.82 20.46
C LEU A 341 13.65 -19.04 21.97
N LEU A 342 13.12 -18.14 22.78
CA LEU A 342 13.10 -18.29 24.24
C LEU A 342 12.24 -19.47 24.66
N ALA A 343 11.09 -19.69 24.03
CA ALA A 343 10.25 -20.85 24.27
C ALA A 343 10.96 -22.16 23.89
N SER A 344 11.65 -22.20 22.73
CA SER A 344 12.41 -23.37 22.30
C SER A 344 13.61 -23.67 23.22
N LEU A 345 14.32 -22.63 23.69
CA LEU A 345 15.38 -22.76 24.68
C LEU A 345 14.84 -23.24 26.04
N GLY A 346 13.69 -22.73 26.45
CA GLY A 346 12.99 -23.16 27.66
C GLY A 346 12.60 -24.63 27.60
N LEU A 347 12.04 -25.06 26.47
CA LEU A 347 11.68 -26.47 26.24
C LEU A 347 12.93 -27.37 26.23
N ALA A 348 13.97 -26.97 25.51
CA ALA A 348 15.23 -27.70 25.46
C ALA A 348 15.91 -27.78 26.84
N TYR A 349 15.84 -26.70 27.64
CA TYR A 349 16.32 -26.70 29.02
C TYR A 349 15.52 -27.64 29.92
N TRP A 350 14.19 -27.68 29.74
CA TRP A 350 13.31 -28.56 30.47
C TRP A 350 13.55 -30.05 30.11
N GLU A 351 13.74 -30.33 28.82
CA GLU A 351 14.11 -31.67 28.33
C GLU A 351 15.46 -32.13 28.89
N LEU A 352 16.48 -31.26 28.77
CA LEU A 352 17.80 -31.51 29.33
C LEU A 352 17.78 -31.74 30.84
N ARG A 353 16.96 -30.99 31.55
CA ARG A 353 16.78 -31.16 33.00
C ARG A 353 16.06 -32.45 33.34
N GLY A 354 15.05 -32.79 32.55
CA GLY A 354 14.33 -34.09 32.65
C GLY A 354 15.26 -35.29 32.35
N GLU A 355 16.09 -35.18 31.31
CA GLU A 355 17.07 -36.20 30.96
C GLU A 355 18.18 -36.32 32.00
N ARG A 356 18.67 -35.23 32.59
CA ARG A 356 19.63 -35.28 33.71
C ARG A 356 19.06 -35.94 34.93
N GLN A 357 17.81 -35.62 35.30
CA GLN A 357 17.12 -36.31 36.41
C GLN A 357 16.87 -37.81 36.13
N ARG A 358 16.54 -38.14 34.87
CA ARG A 358 16.42 -39.55 34.44
C ARG A 358 17.76 -40.27 34.43
N ALA A 359 18.81 -39.55 33.95
CA ALA A 359 20.18 -40.10 33.96
C ALA A 359 20.72 -40.31 35.38
N GLU A 360 20.42 -39.40 36.33
CA GLU A 360 20.79 -39.55 37.74
C GLU A 360 19.96 -40.68 38.41
N ALA A 361 18.68 -40.79 38.11
CA ALA A 361 17.84 -41.89 38.59
C ALA A 361 18.30 -43.22 37.99
N LEU A 362 18.66 -43.26 36.70
CA LEU A 362 19.21 -44.44 36.04
C LEU A 362 20.61 -44.78 36.56
N ALA A 363 21.45 -43.77 36.86
CA ALA A 363 22.77 -43.98 37.46
C ALA A 363 22.63 -44.60 38.90
N ARG A 364 21.69 -44.13 39.69
CA ARG A 364 21.38 -44.71 41.01
C ARG A 364 20.83 -46.14 40.87
N ALA A 365 19.89 -46.35 39.92
CA ALA A 365 19.40 -47.67 39.63
C ALA A 365 20.43 -48.64 39.08
N ASN A 366 21.36 -48.11 38.21
CA ASN A 366 22.49 -48.93 37.71
C ASN A 366 23.54 -49.26 38.77
N THR A 367 23.78 -48.34 39.72
CA THR A 367 24.68 -48.68 40.87
C THR A 367 24.04 -49.71 41.77
N GLU A 368 22.73 -49.68 41.98
CA GLU A 368 22.01 -50.71 42.74
C GLU A 368 21.87 -52.02 41.97
N LEU A 369 21.63 -51.95 40.64
CA LEU A 369 21.63 -53.11 39.75
C LEU A 369 23.04 -53.66 39.48
N GLY A 370 24.06 -52.80 39.42
CA GLY A 370 25.48 -53.22 39.29
C GLY A 370 25.92 -54.04 40.51
N ALA A 371 25.44 -53.72 41.71
CA ALA A 371 25.65 -54.50 42.90
C ALA A 371 24.93 -55.87 42.85
N ARG A 372 23.79 -55.97 42.16
CA ARG A 372 23.02 -57.21 41.96
C ARG A 372 23.46 -57.99 40.71
N LEU A 373 24.03 -57.32 39.67
CA LEU A 373 24.43 -57.94 38.39
C LEU A 373 25.86 -58.48 38.38
N ALA A 374 26.69 -58.12 39.35
CA ALA A 374 27.96 -58.79 39.58
C ALA A 374 27.81 -60.29 39.86
N ALA A 375 26.54 -60.74 40.07
CA ALA A 375 26.19 -62.13 40.39
C ALA A 375 25.68 -62.97 39.21
N HIS A 376 25.42 -62.38 38.02
CA HIS A 376 24.88 -63.20 36.92
C HIS A 376 25.43 -62.83 35.52
N GLU A 377 26.01 -63.84 34.87
CA GLU A 377 26.52 -63.84 33.49
C GLU A 377 25.44 -63.70 32.37
N LYS A 378 24.49 -62.78 32.51
CA LYS A 378 23.43 -62.57 31.50
C LYS A 378 23.57 -61.29 30.64
N ARG A 379 24.79 -60.91 30.31
CA ARG A 379 25.02 -59.66 29.56
C ARG A 379 25.05 -59.78 28.04
N ARG A 380 24.85 -60.89 27.40
CA ARG A 380 24.90 -60.96 25.94
C ARG A 380 23.61 -60.54 25.20
N ALA A 381 22.43 -60.57 25.82
CA ALA A 381 21.20 -60.25 25.13
C ALA A 381 20.84 -58.72 25.04
N GLY A 382 21.59 -57.85 25.78
CA GLY A 382 21.27 -56.41 25.82
C GLY A 382 21.99 -55.55 24.78
N ASN A 383 23.01 -56.08 24.11
CA ASN A 383 23.78 -55.27 23.14
C ASN A 383 23.07 -55.21 21.75
N ASP A 384 22.42 -56.25 21.34
CA ASP A 384 21.79 -56.34 20.01
C ASP A 384 20.51 -55.39 19.89
N ALA A 385 19.85 -55.12 21.02
CA ALA A 385 18.71 -54.18 21.03
C ALA A 385 19.17 -52.68 20.87
N ARG A 386 20.37 -52.35 21.42
CA ARG A 386 20.89 -50.98 21.31
C ARG A 386 21.38 -50.62 19.91
N GLU A 387 21.93 -51.57 19.16
CA GLU A 387 22.34 -51.36 17.78
C GLU A 387 21.12 -51.09 16.88
N ALA A 388 20.00 -51.75 17.10
CA ALA A 388 18.76 -51.55 16.37
C ALA A 388 18.18 -50.14 16.60
N ASP A 389 18.22 -49.68 17.87
CA ASP A 389 17.71 -48.34 18.22
C ASP A 389 18.60 -47.20 17.66
N LEU A 390 19.90 -47.41 17.65
CA LEU A 390 20.83 -46.44 17.05
C LEU A 390 20.68 -46.34 15.53
N ARG A 391 20.43 -47.43 14.84
CA ARG A 391 20.09 -47.43 13.41
C ARG A 391 18.76 -46.75 13.13
N ALA A 392 17.76 -46.92 13.97
CA ALA A 392 16.47 -46.26 13.84
C ALA A 392 16.53 -44.72 14.11
N LEU A 393 17.41 -44.30 15.04
CA LEU A 393 17.64 -42.87 15.29
C LEU A 393 18.48 -42.21 14.18
N ALA A 394 19.45 -42.89 13.60
CA ALA A 394 20.22 -42.42 12.46
C ALA A 394 19.33 -42.21 11.22
N ASP A 395 18.37 -43.10 10.98
CA ASP A 395 17.41 -42.96 9.87
C ASP A 395 16.40 -41.82 10.09
N ARG A 396 16.08 -41.48 11.34
CA ARG A 396 15.21 -40.32 11.66
C ARG A 396 15.92 -38.96 11.55
N ALA A 397 17.23 -38.92 11.78
CA ALA A 397 18.03 -37.69 11.69
C ALA A 397 18.39 -37.31 10.24
N ARG A 398 18.41 -38.28 9.31
CA ARG A 398 18.78 -38.09 7.90
C ARG A 398 18.10 -36.94 7.19
N PRO A 399 16.76 -36.77 7.27
CA PRO A 399 16.10 -35.68 6.56
C PRO A 399 16.49 -34.28 7.07
N GLY A 400 16.76 -34.16 8.38
CA GLY A 400 17.15 -32.87 8.98
C GLY A 400 18.56 -32.40 8.57
N VAL A 401 19.49 -33.35 8.41
CA VAL A 401 20.85 -33.07 7.96
C VAL A 401 20.85 -32.68 6.48
N ALA A 402 20.07 -33.40 5.65
CA ALA A 402 19.94 -33.09 4.23
C ALA A 402 19.24 -31.75 3.98
N LEU A 403 18.29 -31.34 4.82
CA LEU A 403 17.67 -30.02 4.73
C LEU A 403 18.67 -28.89 5.01
N ASN A 404 19.52 -29.06 6.04
CA ASN A 404 20.50 -28.03 6.39
C ASN A 404 21.58 -27.84 5.30
N SER A 405 22.08 -28.92 4.70
CA SER A 405 23.03 -28.81 3.58
C SER A 405 22.37 -28.17 2.36
N LEU A 406 21.11 -28.52 2.07
CA LEU A 406 20.37 -27.96 0.94
C LEU A 406 20.01 -26.47 1.15
N LEU A 407 19.67 -26.05 2.36
CA LEU A 407 19.48 -24.64 2.68
C LEU A 407 20.75 -23.82 2.62
N ALA A 408 21.89 -24.39 3.05
CA ALA A 408 23.20 -23.76 2.91
C ALA A 408 23.63 -23.62 1.44
N LEU A 409 23.30 -24.60 0.60
CA LEU A 409 23.51 -24.54 -0.84
C LEU A 409 22.58 -23.48 -1.49
N LEU A 410 21.30 -23.52 -1.20
CA LEU A 410 20.34 -22.53 -1.67
C LEU A 410 20.76 -21.10 -1.30
N GLY A 411 21.25 -20.88 -0.08
CA GLY A 411 21.73 -19.57 0.35
C GLY A 411 22.97 -19.07 -0.43
N LYS A 412 23.73 -19.98 -1.08
CA LYS A 412 24.90 -19.61 -1.90
C LYS A 412 24.54 -19.41 -3.38
N VAL A 413 23.59 -20.17 -3.89
CA VAL A 413 23.31 -20.25 -5.34
C VAL A 413 22.02 -19.54 -5.76
N THR A 414 21.18 -19.09 -4.81
CA THR A 414 19.93 -18.39 -5.13
C THR A 414 20.24 -16.98 -5.64
N PRO A 415 19.89 -16.64 -6.89
CA PRO A 415 20.03 -15.29 -7.42
C PRO A 415 19.23 -14.27 -6.63
N ALA A 416 19.65 -13.00 -6.67
CA ALA A 416 18.99 -11.91 -5.95
C ALA A 416 17.55 -11.64 -6.41
N GLU A 417 17.21 -12.05 -7.61
CA GLU A 417 15.87 -11.95 -8.23
C GLU A 417 14.90 -13.02 -7.71
N ILE A 418 15.37 -14.03 -6.98
CA ILE A 418 14.54 -15.14 -6.50
C ILE A 418 14.37 -15.05 -4.99
N SER A 419 13.11 -15.11 -4.56
CA SER A 419 12.73 -15.27 -3.16
C SER A 419 12.03 -16.60 -2.96
N LEU A 420 12.50 -17.39 -2.00
CA LEU A 420 11.86 -18.64 -1.59
C LEU A 420 10.97 -18.38 -0.39
N SER A 421 9.70 -18.83 -0.45
CA SER A 421 8.67 -18.49 0.55
C SER A 421 8.26 -19.65 1.43
N GLU A 422 8.33 -20.87 0.93
CA GLU A 422 7.86 -22.06 1.65
C GLU A 422 8.75 -23.26 1.31
N ALA A 423 9.04 -24.08 2.30
CA ALA A 423 9.75 -25.33 2.12
C ALA A 423 8.91 -26.47 2.71
N THR A 424 8.55 -27.45 1.91
CA THR A 424 7.83 -28.64 2.33
C THR A 424 8.62 -29.90 2.06
N LEU A 425 8.52 -30.86 2.97
CA LEU A 425 9.14 -32.17 2.83
C LEU A 425 8.12 -33.15 2.30
N ALA A 426 8.34 -33.69 1.13
CA ALA A 426 7.50 -34.74 0.55
C ALA A 426 8.22 -36.10 0.68
N ARG A 427 7.45 -37.11 1.06
CA ARG A 427 7.96 -38.49 1.18
C ARG A 427 7.84 -39.17 -0.17
N GLY A 428 8.94 -39.73 -0.67
CA GLY A 428 8.94 -40.50 -1.92
C GLY A 428 8.26 -41.88 -1.77
N GLU A 429 7.95 -42.49 -2.90
CA GLU A 429 7.28 -43.83 -2.95
C GLU A 429 8.22 -44.96 -2.50
N GLU A 430 9.52 -44.80 -2.66
CA GLU A 430 10.50 -45.76 -2.18
C GLU A 430 10.83 -45.57 -0.69
N ARG A 431 11.07 -46.67 0.03
CA ARG A 431 11.33 -46.65 1.47
C ARG A 431 12.62 -45.89 1.81
N GLY A 432 12.47 -44.68 2.33
CA GLY A 432 13.60 -43.80 2.69
C GLY A 432 13.89 -42.67 1.72
N ALA A 433 13.20 -42.62 0.58
CA ALA A 433 13.32 -41.51 -0.36
C ALA A 433 12.50 -40.30 0.16
N PHE A 434 13.08 -39.12 0.03
CA PHE A 434 12.42 -37.86 0.36
C PHE A 434 12.85 -36.79 -0.63
N SER A 435 11.96 -35.85 -0.87
CA SER A 435 12.23 -34.67 -1.68
C SER A 435 11.84 -33.43 -0.93
N PHE A 436 12.53 -32.35 -1.21
CA PHE A 436 12.18 -31.02 -0.70
C PHE A 436 11.48 -30.24 -1.81
N GLU A 437 10.32 -29.71 -1.49
CA GLU A 437 9.61 -28.77 -2.37
C GLU A 437 9.73 -27.38 -1.80
N PHE A 438 10.24 -26.45 -2.60
CA PHE A 438 10.32 -25.03 -2.27
C PHE A 438 9.39 -24.27 -3.19
N SER A 439 8.56 -23.42 -2.64
CA SER A 439 7.77 -22.46 -3.40
C SER A 439 8.50 -21.13 -3.40
N GLY A 440 8.57 -20.45 -4.54
CA GLY A 440 9.26 -19.18 -4.64
C GLY A 440 8.67 -18.27 -5.69
N LEU A 441 9.11 -17.03 -5.63
CA LEU A 441 8.80 -15.98 -6.58
C LEU A 441 10.09 -15.50 -7.22
N ALA A 442 10.08 -15.40 -8.56
CA ALA A 442 11.15 -14.78 -9.33
C ALA A 442 10.67 -13.42 -9.81
N ASP A 443 11.28 -12.36 -9.33
CA ASP A 443 10.94 -10.98 -9.70
C ASP A 443 11.35 -10.71 -11.15
N ASP A 444 10.40 -10.28 -11.96
CA ASP A 444 10.61 -10.00 -13.39
C ASP A 444 10.75 -8.51 -13.70
N ALA A 445 10.92 -7.66 -12.70
CA ALA A 445 11.10 -6.22 -12.87
C ALA A 445 12.19 -5.81 -13.89
N GLN A 446 13.06 -6.73 -14.27
CA GLN A 446 14.13 -6.54 -15.26
C GLN A 446 14.12 -7.55 -16.42
N GLY A 447 13.06 -8.33 -16.61
CA GLY A 447 12.98 -9.36 -17.66
C GLY A 447 13.95 -10.55 -17.48
N ARG A 448 14.42 -10.80 -16.26
CA ARG A 448 15.46 -11.83 -15.97
C ARG A 448 14.95 -13.01 -15.16
N ALA A 449 13.69 -13.05 -14.79
CA ALA A 449 13.13 -14.10 -13.94
C ALA A 449 13.37 -15.51 -14.48
N VAL A 450 13.11 -15.73 -15.78
CA VAL A 450 13.31 -17.06 -16.41
C VAL A 450 14.80 -17.46 -16.43
N GLN A 451 15.68 -16.50 -16.64
CA GLN A 451 17.13 -16.77 -16.63
C GLN A 451 17.61 -17.08 -15.20
N ALA A 452 17.11 -16.35 -14.20
CA ALA A 452 17.42 -16.60 -12.79
C ALA A 452 16.93 -17.98 -12.33
N MET A 453 15.74 -18.40 -12.74
CA MET A 453 15.22 -19.74 -12.46
C MET A 453 16.07 -20.85 -13.09
N ARG A 454 16.46 -20.67 -14.34
CA ARG A 454 17.36 -21.64 -15.03
C ARG A 454 18.75 -21.70 -14.38
N SER A 455 19.31 -20.57 -13.97
CA SER A 455 20.61 -20.54 -13.30
C SER A 455 20.55 -21.20 -11.93
N LEU A 456 19.47 -21.02 -11.19
CA LEU A 456 19.25 -21.72 -9.92
C LEU A 456 19.12 -23.23 -10.12
N GLN A 457 18.35 -23.66 -11.12
CA GLN A 457 18.22 -25.10 -11.44
C GLN A 457 19.57 -25.71 -11.83
N ALA A 458 20.29 -25.08 -12.75
CA ALA A 458 21.59 -25.57 -13.19
C ALA A 458 22.64 -25.63 -12.08
N ALA A 459 22.62 -24.63 -11.17
CA ALA A 459 23.53 -24.59 -10.03
C ALA A 459 23.23 -25.71 -9.00
N LEU A 460 21.97 -26.05 -8.81
CA LEU A 460 21.56 -27.15 -7.93
C LEU A 460 21.84 -28.52 -8.57
N GLU A 461 21.66 -28.67 -9.88
CA GLU A 461 21.97 -29.90 -10.62
C GLU A 461 23.47 -30.19 -10.66
N ALA A 462 24.31 -29.16 -10.55
CA ALA A 462 25.78 -29.29 -10.51
C ALA A 462 26.31 -29.78 -9.15
N ASP A 463 25.48 -29.75 -8.10
CA ASP A 463 25.94 -30.15 -6.77
C ASP A 463 25.97 -31.67 -6.63
N PRO A 464 27.06 -32.25 -6.12
CA PRO A 464 27.20 -33.70 -5.99
C PRO A 464 26.20 -34.35 -5.03
N ASP A 465 25.64 -33.58 -4.08
CA ASP A 465 24.70 -34.07 -3.06
C ASP A 465 23.24 -34.06 -3.56
N VAL A 466 23.01 -33.55 -4.76
CA VAL A 466 21.69 -33.47 -5.39
C VAL A 466 21.55 -34.56 -6.46
N ALA A 467 20.45 -35.33 -6.40
CA ALA A 467 20.17 -36.39 -7.36
C ALA A 467 19.32 -35.89 -8.52
N ARG A 468 18.30 -35.07 -8.23
CA ARG A 468 17.36 -34.57 -9.21
C ARG A 468 16.81 -33.24 -8.79
N VAL A 469 16.65 -32.35 -9.75
CA VAL A 469 16.01 -31.05 -9.56
C VAL A 469 14.90 -30.92 -10.60
N GLU A 470 13.73 -30.52 -10.16
CA GLU A 470 12.60 -30.25 -11.03
C GLU A 470 12.01 -28.89 -10.67
N LEU A 471 12.05 -27.95 -11.61
CA LEU A 471 11.51 -26.63 -11.45
C LEU A 471 10.27 -26.46 -12.32
N VAL A 472 9.11 -26.26 -11.69
CA VAL A 472 7.82 -26.13 -12.37
C VAL A 472 7.29 -24.73 -12.18
N PRO A 473 7.15 -23.93 -13.24
CA PRO A 473 6.48 -22.63 -13.16
C PRO A 473 5.00 -22.83 -12.85
N GLN A 474 4.45 -22.02 -11.94
CA GLN A 474 3.07 -22.13 -11.46
C GLN A 474 2.16 -20.98 -11.87
N GLY A 475 2.66 -20.00 -12.61
CA GLY A 475 1.91 -18.82 -13.07
C GLY A 475 2.56 -17.51 -12.70
N GLU A 476 1.88 -16.43 -13.03
CA GLU A 476 2.33 -15.07 -12.79
C GLU A 476 1.52 -14.44 -11.65
N GLU A 477 2.19 -13.74 -10.75
CA GLU A 477 1.59 -12.99 -9.65
C GLU A 477 2.11 -11.55 -9.68
N GLY A 478 1.38 -10.67 -10.35
CA GLY A 478 1.82 -9.29 -10.60
C GLY A 478 3.01 -9.23 -11.55
N THR A 479 4.16 -8.75 -11.07
CA THR A 479 5.42 -8.66 -11.82
C THR A 479 6.38 -9.82 -11.53
N ALA A 480 5.95 -10.83 -10.83
CA ALA A 480 6.78 -11.96 -10.46
C ALA A 480 6.22 -13.29 -10.98
N HIS A 481 7.12 -14.21 -11.34
CA HIS A 481 6.77 -15.57 -11.72
C HIS A 481 6.83 -16.49 -10.50
N ARG A 482 5.71 -17.12 -10.18
CA ARG A 482 5.66 -18.14 -9.14
C ARG A 482 6.19 -19.46 -9.70
N PHE A 483 7.03 -20.12 -8.95
CA PHE A 483 7.55 -21.44 -9.31
C PHE A 483 7.58 -22.36 -8.09
N ARG A 484 7.61 -23.65 -8.40
CA ARG A 484 7.87 -24.70 -7.43
C ARG A 484 9.15 -25.42 -7.83
N LEU A 485 10.05 -25.55 -6.88
CA LEU A 485 11.34 -26.21 -7.01
C LEU A 485 11.31 -27.49 -6.18
N ARG A 486 11.40 -28.65 -6.82
CA ARG A 486 11.51 -29.93 -6.16
C ARG A 486 12.96 -30.41 -6.27
N VAL A 487 13.56 -30.71 -5.13
CA VAL A 487 14.93 -31.17 -5.03
C VAL A 487 14.96 -32.53 -4.34
N GLU A 488 15.51 -33.51 -5.01
CA GLU A 488 15.76 -34.85 -4.47
C GLU A 488 17.25 -34.95 -4.09
N PRO A 489 17.60 -35.11 -2.83
CA PRO A 489 18.98 -35.33 -2.44
C PRO A 489 19.44 -36.71 -2.91
N ARG A 490 20.73 -36.85 -3.23
CA ARG A 490 21.34 -38.12 -3.58
C ARG A 490 21.30 -39.03 -2.35
N SER A 491 20.61 -40.15 -2.43
CA SER A 491 20.64 -41.15 -1.38
C SER A 491 22.04 -41.76 -1.39
N ASP A 492 22.81 -41.46 -0.36
CA ASP A 492 24.06 -42.17 -0.11
C ASP A 492 23.71 -43.65 0.21
N GLN A 493 23.78 -44.49 -0.78
CA GLN A 493 23.82 -45.93 -0.54
C GLN A 493 25.15 -46.16 0.16
N GLY A 494 25.09 -46.22 1.49
CA GLY A 494 26.25 -46.62 2.28
C GLY A 494 26.91 -47.88 1.71
N PRO A 495 28.23 -48.03 1.86
CA PRO A 495 28.98 -49.13 1.26
C PRO A 495 28.32 -50.45 1.61
N ALA A 496 28.07 -51.24 0.59
CA ALA A 496 27.63 -52.61 0.69
C ALA A 496 28.52 -53.36 1.70
N GLY A 497 27.90 -53.89 2.75
CA GLY A 497 28.59 -54.66 3.75
C GLY A 497 29.42 -55.75 3.11
N GLY A 498 30.75 -55.63 3.28
CA GLY A 498 31.65 -56.74 3.03
C GLY A 498 31.46 -57.80 4.10
N ASP A 499 31.10 -58.94 3.68
CA ASP A 499 31.18 -60.17 4.46
C ASP A 499 32.61 -60.35 4.99
N SER A 500 32.78 -60.50 6.29
CA SER A 500 33.75 -61.39 6.93
C SER A 500 33.43 -61.55 8.43
#